data_1250cf1c043064d0a541fcd31b969091
#
_entry.id   1250cf1c043064d0a541fcd31b969091
#
_cell.length_a   1.000
_cell.length_b   1.000
_cell.length_c   1.000
_cell.angle_alpha   90.00
_cell.angle_beta   90.00
_cell.angle_gamma   90.00
#
_symmetry.space_group_name_H-M   'P 1'
#
loop_
_entity.id
_entity.type
_entity.pdbx_description
1 polymer ?
#
loop_
_entity_poly.entity_id
_entity_poly.type
_entity_poly.pdbx_seq_one_letter_code
_entity_poly.pdbx_strand_id
1 'polypeptide(L)'
;MTSPTVPEDLSTLDARRGSTTIELSEDGSSYRCVRVFGASPERVFRAFTEPDDLRVWFPAGAPPGSEMTVCESDPVVGGRYHYVMVIPEYGAMSWHGNYTGVDRPDRIDAEEWFVMGETDPEGPPTTQTLTFTPMGDGLTLMTMQVNMPESVDPEEFMEQSAAGLDSSLAAMDELVSA
;
A
#
# COMPACT_ATOMS: atom_id res chain seq x y z
N MET A 1 20.92 -10.69 -5.14
CA MET A 1 19.82 -9.69 -5.09
C MET A 1 20.05 -8.69 -6.21
N THR A 2 19.29 -8.78 -7.26
CA THR A 2 19.32 -7.75 -8.31
C THR A 2 18.55 -6.55 -7.78
N SER A 3 19.23 -5.43 -7.61
CA SER A 3 18.52 -4.15 -7.37
C SER A 3 17.60 -3.89 -8.56
N PRO A 4 16.33 -3.49 -8.33
CA PRO A 4 15.45 -3.14 -9.42
C PRO A 4 16.13 -2.06 -10.28
N THR A 5 16.13 -2.28 -11.58
CA THR A 5 16.64 -1.29 -12.53
C THR A 5 15.59 -0.19 -12.63
N VAL A 6 15.79 0.88 -11.85
CA VAL A 6 14.95 2.08 -11.95
C VAL A 6 15.23 2.71 -13.32
N PRO A 7 14.20 3.03 -14.13
CA PRO A 7 14.37 3.73 -15.41
C PRO A 7 15.19 5.01 -15.25
N GLU A 8 16.01 5.37 -16.24
CA GLU A 8 16.84 6.59 -16.20
C GLU A 8 16.02 7.88 -16.21
N ASP A 9 14.82 7.86 -16.80
CA ASP A 9 13.91 9.01 -16.86
C ASP A 9 12.58 8.68 -16.12
N LEU A 10 12.36 9.29 -14.99
CA LEU A 10 11.16 9.14 -14.15
C LEU A 10 10.23 10.36 -14.22
N SER A 11 10.39 11.21 -15.24
CA SER A 11 9.61 12.46 -15.37
C SER A 11 8.13 12.22 -15.70
N THR A 12 7.79 11.07 -16.25
CA THR A 12 6.42 10.74 -16.67
C THR A 12 5.75 9.70 -15.74
N LEU A 13 4.42 9.72 -15.70
CA LEU A 13 3.62 8.71 -14.98
C LEU A 13 3.92 7.28 -15.48
N ASP A 14 4.02 7.10 -16.79
CA ASP A 14 4.30 5.78 -17.40
C ASP A 14 5.68 5.25 -17.01
N ALA A 15 6.69 6.11 -17.01
CA ALA A 15 8.04 5.73 -16.59
C ALA A 15 8.07 5.34 -15.10
N ARG A 16 7.38 6.09 -14.22
CA ARG A 16 7.28 5.78 -12.81
C ARG A 16 6.44 4.51 -12.55
N ARG A 17 5.40 4.26 -13.35
CA ARG A 17 4.66 3.00 -13.31
C ARG A 17 5.58 1.82 -13.59
N GLY A 18 6.47 1.93 -14.57
CA GLY A 18 7.50 0.94 -14.88
C GLY A 18 8.52 0.72 -13.76
N SER A 19 8.58 1.58 -12.74
CA SER A 19 9.45 1.40 -11.56
C SER A 19 8.89 0.46 -10.49
N THR A 20 7.61 0.04 -10.62
CA THR A 20 6.99 -0.85 -9.65
C THR A 20 7.59 -2.25 -9.73
N THR A 21 8.07 -2.75 -8.62
CA THR A 21 8.45 -4.15 -8.44
C THR A 21 7.75 -4.72 -7.22
N ILE A 22 7.23 -5.95 -7.33
CA ILE A 22 6.61 -6.68 -6.23
C ILE A 22 7.22 -8.07 -6.24
N GLU A 23 7.97 -8.41 -5.20
CA GLU A 23 8.77 -9.63 -5.14
C GLU A 23 8.53 -10.36 -3.80
N LEU A 24 8.32 -11.68 -3.88
CA LEU A 24 8.32 -12.56 -2.71
C LEU A 24 9.73 -12.84 -2.22
N SER A 25 9.88 -13.03 -0.90
CA SER A 25 11.08 -13.63 -0.33
C SER A 25 11.23 -15.09 -0.77
N GLU A 26 12.46 -15.63 -0.71
CA GLU A 26 12.74 -17.02 -1.12
C GLU A 26 11.93 -18.06 -0.33
N ASP A 27 11.63 -17.76 0.93
CA ASP A 27 10.85 -18.62 1.83
C ASP A 27 9.34 -18.35 1.80
N GLY A 28 8.90 -17.35 1.01
CA GLY A 28 7.50 -16.95 0.91
C GLY A 28 6.93 -16.24 2.14
N SER A 29 7.73 -15.98 3.17
CA SER A 29 7.25 -15.36 4.43
C SER A 29 6.97 -13.87 4.32
N SER A 30 7.44 -13.23 3.27
CA SER A 30 7.26 -11.78 3.08
C SER A 30 7.23 -11.39 1.61
N TYR A 31 6.73 -10.18 1.32
CA TYR A 31 6.94 -9.55 0.03
C TYR A 31 7.46 -8.12 0.19
N ARG A 32 8.09 -7.66 -0.87
CA ARG A 32 8.59 -6.29 -0.97
C ARG A 32 8.01 -5.64 -2.22
N CYS A 33 7.39 -4.47 -2.03
CA CYS A 33 6.96 -3.61 -3.12
C CYS A 33 7.82 -2.35 -3.13
N VAL A 34 8.29 -1.96 -4.32
CA VAL A 34 9.06 -0.73 -4.53
C VAL A 34 8.41 0.06 -5.64
N ARG A 35 8.30 1.38 -5.48
CA ARG A 35 7.80 2.28 -6.51
C ARG A 35 8.32 3.71 -6.33
N VAL A 36 8.52 4.41 -7.44
CA VAL A 36 8.81 5.86 -7.44
C VAL A 36 7.52 6.65 -7.66
N PHE A 37 7.36 7.71 -6.88
CA PHE A 37 6.27 8.69 -6.98
C PHE A 37 6.78 10.06 -7.37
N GLY A 38 5.99 10.80 -8.16
CA GLY A 38 6.29 12.16 -8.62
C GLY A 38 5.86 13.23 -7.61
N ALA A 39 6.25 13.08 -6.35
CA ALA A 39 5.95 14.02 -5.28
C ALA A 39 6.98 13.95 -4.15
N SER A 40 6.98 14.92 -3.25
CA SER A 40 7.83 14.91 -2.05
C SER A 40 7.44 13.80 -1.06
N PRO A 41 8.36 13.36 -0.18
CA PRO A 41 8.05 12.39 0.86
C PRO A 41 6.86 12.77 1.72
N GLU A 42 6.68 14.06 2.07
CA GLU A 42 5.54 14.57 2.82
C GLU A 42 4.22 14.35 2.09
N ARG A 43 4.19 14.59 0.77
CA ARG A 43 2.99 14.39 -0.04
C ARG A 43 2.65 12.92 -0.19
N VAL A 44 3.65 12.06 -0.40
CA VAL A 44 3.49 10.60 -0.49
C VAL A 44 3.03 10.04 0.85
N PHE A 45 3.65 10.43 1.96
CA PHE A 45 3.26 10.03 3.31
C PHE A 45 1.79 10.36 3.60
N ARG A 46 1.36 11.60 3.26
CA ARG A 46 -0.04 12.01 3.42
C ARG A 46 -0.99 11.13 2.62
N ALA A 47 -0.65 10.78 1.39
CA ALA A 47 -1.50 9.93 0.56
C ALA A 47 -1.72 8.54 1.16
N PHE A 48 -0.74 8.01 1.90
CA PHE A 48 -0.87 6.74 2.63
C PHE A 48 -1.64 6.84 3.95
N THR A 49 -1.89 8.04 4.47
CA THR A 49 -2.42 8.21 5.83
C THR A 49 -3.70 9.02 5.92
N GLU A 50 -3.96 9.94 4.98
CA GLU A 50 -5.12 10.81 5.03
C GLU A 50 -6.34 10.17 4.35
N PRO A 51 -7.50 10.09 5.03
CA PRO A 51 -8.70 9.46 4.49
C PRO A 51 -9.17 10.01 3.14
N ASP A 52 -9.05 11.32 2.92
CA ASP A 52 -9.47 11.95 1.66
C ASP A 52 -8.64 11.46 0.47
N ASP A 53 -7.34 11.29 0.64
CA ASP A 53 -6.45 10.74 -0.37
C ASP A 53 -6.68 9.24 -0.56
N LEU A 54 -6.79 8.48 0.55
CA LEU A 54 -7.02 7.03 0.56
C LEU A 54 -8.29 6.65 -0.22
N ARG A 55 -9.38 7.39 -0.06
CA ARG A 55 -10.64 7.16 -0.79
C ARG A 55 -10.49 7.29 -2.30
N VAL A 56 -9.51 8.02 -2.78
CA VAL A 56 -9.28 8.22 -4.22
C VAL A 56 -8.48 7.06 -4.82
N TRP A 57 -7.36 6.72 -4.20
CA TRP A 57 -6.42 5.79 -4.85
C TRP A 57 -6.58 4.33 -4.41
N PHE A 58 -6.96 4.07 -3.16
CA PHE A 58 -7.02 2.71 -2.63
C PHE A 58 -7.99 1.80 -3.41
N PRO A 59 -9.23 2.24 -3.76
CA PRO A 59 -10.16 1.40 -4.51
C PRO A 59 -9.85 1.31 -6.01
N ALA A 60 -8.88 2.04 -6.54
CA ALA A 60 -8.60 2.06 -7.98
C ALA A 60 -8.09 0.71 -8.54
N GLY A 61 -7.55 -0.16 -7.69
CA GLY A 61 -7.16 -1.52 -8.05
C GLY A 61 -8.27 -2.56 -7.93
N ALA A 62 -9.44 -2.16 -7.44
CA ALA A 62 -10.58 -3.04 -7.26
C ALA A 62 -11.46 -3.12 -8.53
N PRO A 63 -12.32 -4.14 -8.66
CA PRO A 63 -13.27 -4.25 -9.76
C PRO A 63 -14.18 -3.03 -9.91
N PRO A 64 -14.64 -2.70 -11.12
CA PRO A 64 -15.56 -1.59 -11.35
C PRO A 64 -16.82 -1.69 -10.48
N GLY A 65 -17.23 -0.58 -9.88
CA GLY A 65 -18.38 -0.53 -8.97
C GLY A 65 -18.05 -0.82 -7.51
N SER A 66 -16.77 -1.04 -7.19
CA SER A 66 -16.32 -1.12 -5.79
C SER A 66 -16.39 0.24 -5.11
N GLU A 67 -16.77 0.25 -3.85
CA GLU A 67 -16.95 1.48 -3.06
C GLU A 67 -16.27 1.34 -1.70
N MET A 68 -15.46 2.34 -1.32
CA MET A 68 -14.90 2.44 0.03
C MET A 68 -15.92 3.10 0.96
N THR A 69 -16.62 2.31 1.76
CA THR A 69 -17.71 2.77 2.65
C THR A 69 -17.20 3.29 3.98
N VAL A 70 -16.09 2.74 4.48
CA VAL A 70 -15.39 3.21 5.68
C VAL A 70 -13.94 3.53 5.31
N CYS A 71 -13.44 4.66 5.77
CA CYS A 71 -12.04 5.03 5.66
C CYS A 71 -11.69 5.94 6.84
N GLU A 72 -11.10 5.37 7.85
CA GLU A 72 -10.68 6.04 9.08
C GLU A 72 -9.20 5.80 9.30
N SER A 73 -8.46 6.83 9.72
CA SER A 73 -7.03 6.74 9.97
C SER A 73 -6.61 7.76 11.01
N ASP A 74 -5.88 7.30 12.03
CA ASP A 74 -5.23 8.13 13.04
C ASP A 74 -3.73 7.82 13.04
N PRO A 75 -2.94 8.47 12.17
CA PRO A 75 -1.55 8.10 11.90
C PRO A 75 -0.58 8.64 12.97
N VAL A 76 -0.75 8.13 14.19
CA VAL A 76 0.14 8.32 15.33
C VAL A 76 0.52 6.96 15.92
N VAL A 77 1.63 6.86 16.63
CA VAL A 77 2.01 5.60 17.31
C VAL A 77 0.90 5.21 18.30
N GLY A 78 0.38 3.99 18.13
CA GLY A 78 -0.77 3.47 18.89
C GLY A 78 -2.13 3.87 18.31
N GLY A 79 -2.18 4.72 17.30
CA GLY A 79 -3.39 5.02 16.54
C GLY A 79 -3.82 3.86 15.64
N ARG A 80 -5.00 3.96 15.09
CA ARG A 80 -5.63 2.88 14.29
C ARG A 80 -6.06 3.39 12.94
N TYR A 81 -6.21 2.44 12.02
CA TYR A 81 -6.97 2.67 10.78
C TYR A 81 -7.98 1.55 10.54
N HIS A 82 -9.05 1.90 9.87
CA HIS A 82 -10.09 0.96 9.47
C HIS A 82 -10.62 1.35 8.10
N TYR A 83 -10.49 0.43 7.16
CA TYR A 83 -11.02 0.57 5.80
C TYR A 83 -12.03 -0.53 5.53
N VAL A 84 -13.16 -0.18 4.91
CA VAL A 84 -14.12 -1.16 4.39
C VAL A 84 -14.38 -0.83 2.93
N MET A 85 -14.19 -1.80 2.09
CA MET A 85 -14.52 -1.73 0.66
C MET A 85 -15.58 -2.78 0.33
N VAL A 86 -16.67 -2.34 -0.29
CA VAL A 86 -17.70 -3.24 -0.82
C VAL A 86 -17.41 -3.49 -2.29
N ILE A 87 -17.18 -4.76 -2.63
CA ILE A 87 -16.86 -5.20 -3.99
C ILE A 87 -18.08 -5.93 -4.56
N PRO A 88 -18.56 -5.55 -5.75
CA PRO A 88 -19.64 -6.27 -6.40
C PRO A 88 -19.35 -7.78 -6.47
N GLU A 89 -20.35 -8.60 -6.17
CA GLU A 89 -20.30 -10.07 -6.15
C GLU A 89 -19.49 -10.71 -5.00
N TYR A 90 -18.55 -9.98 -4.37
CA TYR A 90 -17.72 -10.48 -3.27
C TYR A 90 -18.17 -9.98 -1.89
N GLY A 91 -18.89 -8.84 -1.83
CA GLY A 91 -19.32 -8.25 -0.58
C GLY A 91 -18.27 -7.34 0.08
N ALA A 92 -18.37 -7.16 1.38
CA ALA A 92 -17.46 -6.31 2.14
C ALA A 92 -16.10 -6.98 2.37
N MET A 93 -15.06 -6.17 2.28
CA MET A 93 -13.68 -6.50 2.65
C MET A 93 -13.18 -5.43 3.60
N SER A 94 -12.59 -5.83 4.71
CA SER A 94 -12.15 -4.91 5.77
C SER A 94 -10.66 -5.04 6.02
N TRP A 95 -10.00 -3.90 6.21
CA TRP A 95 -8.63 -3.78 6.69
C TRP A 95 -8.64 -3.08 8.04
N HIS A 96 -8.11 -3.74 9.05
CA HIS A 96 -7.96 -3.21 10.40
C HIS A 96 -6.49 -3.08 10.70
N GLY A 97 -6.03 -1.91 11.10
CA GLY A 97 -4.62 -1.70 11.36
C GLY A 97 -4.33 -0.92 12.64
N ASN A 98 -3.13 -1.17 13.18
CA ASN A 98 -2.55 -0.39 14.26
C ASN A 98 -1.22 0.19 13.79
N TYR A 99 -1.03 1.51 13.95
CA TYR A 99 0.26 2.14 13.72
C TYR A 99 1.20 1.83 14.89
N THR A 100 2.25 1.04 14.63
CA THR A 100 3.26 0.66 15.64
C THR A 100 4.47 1.59 15.62
N GLY A 101 4.71 2.28 14.50
CA GLY A 101 5.73 3.30 14.34
C GLY A 101 5.31 4.36 13.33
N VAL A 102 5.53 5.63 13.65
CA VAL A 102 5.27 6.77 12.75
C VAL A 102 6.39 7.77 12.89
N ASP A 103 7.22 7.89 11.86
CA ASP A 103 8.29 8.86 11.75
C ASP A 103 8.08 9.69 10.48
N ARG A 104 7.46 10.86 10.64
CA ARG A 104 7.04 11.71 9.51
C ARG A 104 8.22 12.50 8.94
N PRO A 105 8.37 12.56 7.64
CA PRO A 105 7.60 11.92 6.57
C PRO A 105 8.23 10.61 6.08
N ASP A 106 9.17 10.03 6.83
CA ASP A 106 10.12 9.04 6.32
C ASP A 106 9.65 7.59 6.46
N ARG A 107 8.80 7.29 7.48
CA ARG A 107 8.48 5.90 7.80
C ARG A 107 7.12 5.70 8.48
N ILE A 108 6.48 4.59 8.14
CA ILE A 108 5.29 4.03 8.80
C ILE A 108 5.57 2.55 9.10
N ASP A 109 5.33 2.12 10.34
CA ASP A 109 5.23 0.71 10.72
C ASP A 109 3.81 0.43 11.19
N ALA A 110 3.24 -0.69 10.77
CA ALA A 110 1.89 -1.09 11.15
C ALA A 110 1.73 -2.60 11.25
N GLU A 111 0.75 -2.99 12.04
CA GLU A 111 0.13 -4.32 12.02
C GLU A 111 -1.21 -4.22 11.32
N GLU A 112 -1.53 -5.17 10.45
CA GLU A 112 -2.76 -5.15 9.67
C GLU A 112 -3.41 -6.53 9.62
N TRP A 113 -4.72 -6.54 9.76
CA TRP A 113 -5.59 -7.69 9.54
C TRP A 113 -6.49 -7.43 8.35
N PHE A 114 -6.55 -8.38 7.45
CA PHE A 114 -7.52 -8.41 6.37
C PHE A 114 -8.65 -9.40 6.73
N VAL A 115 -9.89 -8.97 6.57
CA VAL A 115 -11.08 -9.76 6.91
C VAL A 115 -12.09 -9.72 5.76
N MET A 116 -12.59 -10.89 5.36
CA MET A 116 -13.75 -10.97 4.48
C MET A 116 -15.01 -10.69 5.30
N GLY A 117 -15.70 -9.58 4.99
CA GLY A 117 -16.82 -9.06 5.76
C GLY A 117 -16.43 -7.89 6.67
N GLU A 118 -17.28 -7.62 7.67
CA GLU A 118 -17.11 -6.51 8.63
C GLU A 118 -17.04 -7.04 10.07
N THR A 119 -16.44 -8.20 10.25
CA THR A 119 -16.24 -8.80 11.58
C THR A 119 -14.93 -8.31 12.21
N ASP A 120 -14.82 -8.48 13.52
CA ASP A 120 -13.56 -8.22 14.21
C ASP A 120 -12.47 -9.19 13.72
N PRO A 121 -11.23 -8.72 13.57
CA PRO A 121 -10.13 -9.55 13.11
C PRO A 121 -9.73 -10.59 14.15
N GLU A 122 -9.34 -11.77 13.68
CA GLU A 122 -8.82 -12.86 14.49
C GLU A 122 -7.44 -13.31 13.97
N GLY A 123 -6.63 -13.87 14.87
CA GLY A 123 -5.33 -14.42 14.54
C GLY A 123 -4.20 -13.38 14.42
N PRO A 124 -3.02 -13.80 13.97
CA PRO A 124 -1.86 -12.92 13.84
C PRO A 124 -2.02 -11.96 12.65
N PRO A 125 -1.57 -10.70 12.81
CA PRO A 125 -1.56 -9.73 11.72
C PRO A 125 -0.46 -10.01 10.68
N THR A 126 -0.59 -9.38 9.52
CA THR A 126 0.58 -9.01 8.74
C THR A 126 1.29 -7.85 9.43
N THR A 127 2.60 -7.76 9.30
CA THR A 127 3.34 -6.57 9.72
C THR A 127 3.90 -5.86 8.50
N GLN A 128 3.81 -4.55 8.46
CA GLN A 128 4.29 -3.79 7.32
C GLN A 128 5.15 -2.61 7.74
N THR A 129 6.17 -2.33 6.94
CA THR A 129 7.01 -1.15 7.04
C THR A 129 7.02 -0.45 5.69
N LEU A 130 6.65 0.82 5.68
CA LEU A 130 6.78 1.71 4.53
C LEU A 130 7.87 2.72 4.81
N THR A 131 8.75 2.95 3.84
CA THR A 131 9.76 4.01 3.88
C THR A 131 9.64 4.89 2.66
N PHE A 132 9.87 6.19 2.83
CA PHE A 132 9.75 7.21 1.80
C PHE A 132 11.07 7.97 1.68
N THR A 133 11.88 7.62 0.69
CA THR A 133 13.24 8.17 0.51
C THR A 133 13.23 9.21 -0.60
N PRO A 134 13.63 10.47 -0.33
CA PRO A 134 13.72 11.47 -1.37
C PRO A 134 14.82 11.09 -2.38
N MET A 135 14.52 11.21 -3.68
CA MET A 135 15.44 10.94 -4.77
C MET A 135 15.98 12.21 -5.45
N GLY A 136 15.51 13.38 -5.04
CA GLY A 136 15.71 14.65 -5.76
C GLY A 136 14.65 14.90 -6.81
N ASP A 137 14.65 16.11 -7.39
CA ASP A 137 13.72 16.53 -8.47
C ASP A 137 12.22 16.31 -8.17
N GLY A 138 11.84 16.35 -6.87
CA GLY A 138 10.45 16.12 -6.45
C GLY A 138 10.01 14.66 -6.52
N LEU A 139 10.95 13.72 -6.60
CA LEU A 139 10.67 12.28 -6.63
C LEU A 139 10.89 11.62 -5.27
N THR A 140 10.08 10.62 -4.96
CA THR A 140 10.19 9.80 -3.75
C THR A 140 10.19 8.32 -4.11
N LEU A 141 11.18 7.58 -3.60
CA LEU A 141 11.19 6.12 -3.61
C LEU A 141 10.41 5.60 -2.40
N MET A 142 9.32 4.91 -2.63
CA MET A 142 8.60 4.15 -1.61
C MET A 142 9.10 2.71 -1.63
N THR A 143 9.38 2.18 -0.45
CA THR A 143 9.59 0.76 -0.22
C THR A 143 8.59 0.28 0.83
N MET A 144 7.82 -0.74 0.48
CA MET A 144 6.87 -1.43 1.36
C MET A 144 7.39 -2.84 1.58
N GLN A 145 7.66 -3.19 2.82
CA GLN A 145 8.01 -4.54 3.25
C GLN A 145 6.85 -5.09 4.07
N VAL A 146 6.31 -6.23 3.67
CA VAL A 146 5.18 -6.88 4.36
C VAL A 146 5.59 -8.30 4.75
N ASN A 147 5.48 -8.62 6.04
CA ASN A 147 5.66 -9.98 6.54
C ASN A 147 4.28 -10.61 6.76
N MET A 148 4.08 -11.77 6.17
CA MET A 148 2.82 -12.49 6.20
C MET A 148 2.82 -13.55 7.31
N PRO A 149 1.70 -13.78 8.01
CA PRO A 149 1.60 -14.90 8.93
C PRO A 149 1.60 -16.25 8.16
N GLU A 150 2.05 -17.32 8.80
CA GLU A 150 2.12 -18.67 8.22
C GLU A 150 0.78 -19.21 7.66
N SER A 151 -0.33 -18.60 8.08
CA SER A 151 -1.67 -18.96 7.60
C SER A 151 -2.01 -18.46 6.21
N VAL A 152 -1.18 -17.58 5.63
CA VAL A 152 -1.37 -17.00 4.29
C VAL A 152 -0.52 -17.77 3.29
N ASP A 153 -1.16 -18.30 2.23
CA ASP A 153 -0.42 -18.83 1.08
C ASP A 153 0.16 -17.66 0.27
N PRO A 154 1.50 -17.54 0.20
CA PRO A 154 2.13 -16.38 -0.41
C PRO A 154 1.94 -16.31 -1.93
N GLU A 155 1.89 -17.44 -2.62
CA GLU A 155 1.71 -17.48 -4.09
C GLU A 155 0.28 -17.07 -4.43
N GLU A 156 -0.71 -17.64 -3.74
CA GLU A 156 -2.12 -17.28 -3.91
C GLU A 156 -2.36 -15.80 -3.59
N PHE A 157 -1.78 -15.30 -2.49
CA PHE A 157 -1.86 -13.89 -2.11
C PHE A 157 -1.32 -12.98 -3.23
N MET A 158 -0.16 -13.31 -3.79
CA MET A 158 0.44 -12.51 -4.86
C MET A 158 -0.39 -12.54 -6.15
N GLU A 159 -0.92 -13.70 -6.55
CA GLU A 159 -1.79 -13.81 -7.72
C GLU A 159 -3.04 -12.95 -7.59
N GLN A 160 -3.64 -12.88 -6.39
CA GLN A 160 -4.87 -12.15 -6.13
C GLN A 160 -4.64 -10.64 -5.90
N SER A 161 -3.48 -10.24 -5.39
CA SER A 161 -3.28 -8.89 -4.83
C SER A 161 -2.32 -8.02 -5.66
N ALA A 162 -1.32 -8.58 -6.34
CA ALA A 162 -0.25 -7.80 -6.96
C ALA A 162 -0.76 -6.84 -8.04
N ALA A 163 -1.66 -7.29 -8.93
CA ALA A 163 -2.19 -6.44 -10.00
C ALA A 163 -3.08 -5.30 -9.45
N GLY A 164 -3.85 -5.57 -8.39
CA GLY A 164 -4.66 -4.56 -7.71
C GLY A 164 -3.78 -3.51 -7.02
N LEU A 165 -2.74 -3.95 -6.34
CA LEU A 165 -1.78 -3.07 -5.70
C LEU A 165 -1.07 -2.15 -6.72
N ASP A 166 -0.58 -2.69 -7.83
CA ASP A 166 0.05 -1.87 -8.89
C ASP A 166 -0.92 -0.81 -9.45
N SER A 167 -2.17 -1.19 -9.68
CA SER A 167 -3.20 -0.26 -10.19
C SER A 167 -3.55 0.83 -9.17
N SER A 168 -3.68 0.48 -7.90
CA SER A 168 -3.90 1.45 -6.81
C SER A 168 -2.73 2.42 -6.66
N LEU A 169 -1.50 1.93 -6.68
CA LEU A 169 -0.30 2.78 -6.63
C LEU A 169 -0.15 3.67 -7.87
N ALA A 170 -0.60 3.23 -9.05
CA ALA A 170 -0.63 4.07 -10.25
C ALA A 170 -1.61 5.25 -10.08
N ALA A 171 -2.82 4.99 -9.58
CA ALA A 171 -3.79 6.04 -9.28
C ALA A 171 -3.30 7.00 -8.19
N MET A 172 -2.57 6.49 -7.20
CA MET A 172 -1.94 7.32 -6.19
C MET A 172 -0.89 8.27 -6.78
N ASP A 173 -0.05 7.79 -7.72
CA ASP A 173 0.95 8.63 -8.38
C ASP A 173 0.29 9.77 -9.20
N GLU A 174 -0.81 9.49 -9.89
CA GLU A 174 -1.61 10.53 -10.56
C GLU A 174 -2.11 11.58 -9.56
N LEU A 175 -2.63 11.14 -8.41
CA LEU A 175 -3.14 12.02 -7.36
C LEU A 175 -2.05 12.92 -6.76
N VAL A 176 -0.88 12.37 -6.46
CA VAL A 176 0.19 13.12 -5.76
C VAL A 176 1.01 14.01 -6.68
N SER A 177 1.00 13.69 -7.98
CA SER A 177 1.74 14.46 -9.02
C SER A 177 0.92 15.61 -9.61
N ALA A 178 -0.35 15.72 -9.27
CA ALA A 178 -1.27 16.73 -9.80
C ALA A 178 -1.01 18.15 -9.27
#